data_20273b757f7358b21c850c352ce97154
#
_entry.id   20273b757f7358b21c850c352ce97154
#
_cell.length_a   1.000
_cell.length_b   1.000
_cell.length_c   1.000
_cell.angle_alpha   90.00
_cell.angle_beta   90.00
_cell.angle_gamma   90.00
#
_symmetry.space_group_name_H-M   'P 1'
#
loop_
_entity.id
_entity.type
_entity.pdbx_description
1 polymer ?
#
loop_
_entity_poly.entity_id
_entity_poly.type
_entity_poly.pdbx_seq_one_letter_code
_entity_poly.pdbx_strand_id
1 'polypeptide(L)'
;MHNLPLVSVTMVTYGQEKYIQKAIEGVFLQKTNFPIELIIANDCSPDNTDEIVKEIIKKSPSNIQVKYTKHEINKGMIPNFIWVYQQAQGKYIAICEGDDYWTDENKLQKQVDFLEQNPDYSISCHNVFLLNGDTLSSESPYDKENTQDTYTLDDLACRNIVPTLSVVYRHFNINFPDWFFSSPLGDYPLMLWIAQRGKIKYFENKMAVYRQNVGVWSGKKINYENIFKMFDGLIEHFKDNSTVKNNLKNHKNKYIKAMLYSKSFSEIIREKNWKELGCIDKLKALIKSL
;
A
#
# COMPACT_ATOMS: atom_id res chain seq x y z
N MET A 1 6.95 -12.53 31.34
CA MET A 1 6.16 -12.90 30.16
C MET A 1 6.31 -11.72 29.19
N HIS A 2 6.93 -11.90 28.03
CA HIS A 2 6.89 -10.86 27.01
C HIS A 2 5.45 -10.77 26.52
N ASN A 3 4.78 -9.65 26.84
CA ASN A 3 3.48 -9.38 26.24
C ASN A 3 3.65 -9.30 24.72
N LEU A 4 2.87 -10.06 23.98
CA LEU A 4 2.85 -9.96 22.51
C LEU A 4 2.49 -8.52 22.12
N PRO A 5 3.09 -7.95 21.06
CA PRO A 5 2.74 -6.62 20.60
C PRO A 5 1.28 -6.60 20.14
N LEU A 6 0.58 -5.49 20.38
CA LEU A 6 -0.77 -5.33 19.82
C LEU A 6 -0.71 -4.90 18.35
N VAL A 7 0.29 -4.09 17.99
CA VAL A 7 0.49 -3.60 16.62
C VAL A 7 1.88 -3.96 16.12
N SER A 8 1.95 -4.56 14.92
CA SER A 8 3.17 -4.69 14.14
C SER A 8 3.21 -3.57 13.10
N VAL A 9 4.18 -2.67 13.20
CA VAL A 9 4.47 -1.70 12.15
C VAL A 9 5.45 -2.35 11.19
N THR A 10 5.05 -2.52 9.92
CA THR A 10 5.90 -3.09 8.87
C THR A 10 6.52 -1.98 8.03
N MET A 11 7.85 -2.01 7.88
CA MET A 11 8.63 -1.01 7.14
C MET A 11 9.58 -1.70 6.18
N VAL A 12 9.31 -1.59 4.88
CA VAL A 12 10.25 -2.01 3.82
C VAL A 12 11.10 -0.83 3.39
N THR A 13 12.38 -1.07 3.08
CA THR A 13 13.28 -0.01 2.62
C THR A 13 14.32 -0.55 1.62
N TYR A 14 14.65 0.28 0.62
CA TYR A 14 15.72 0.03 -0.35
C TYR A 14 16.22 1.36 -0.95
N GLY A 15 17.48 1.72 -0.67
CA GLY A 15 18.10 2.93 -1.21
C GLY A 15 17.45 4.22 -0.70
N GLN A 16 17.11 4.29 0.60
CA GLN A 16 16.33 5.39 1.18
C GLN A 16 17.09 6.17 2.27
N GLU A 17 18.42 6.32 2.15
CA GLU A 17 19.25 7.02 3.13
C GLU A 17 18.75 8.42 3.48
N LYS A 18 18.10 9.13 2.53
CA LYS A 18 17.57 10.48 2.73
C LYS A 18 16.25 10.51 3.52
N TYR A 19 15.54 9.39 3.65
CA TYR A 19 14.15 9.36 4.10
C TYR A 19 13.95 8.48 5.33
N ILE A 20 14.67 7.38 5.44
CA ILE A 20 14.44 6.30 6.41
C ILE A 20 14.48 6.79 7.86
N GLN A 21 15.36 7.75 8.20
CA GLN A 21 15.41 8.31 9.54
C GLN A 21 14.05 8.89 9.94
N LYS A 22 13.47 9.75 9.08
CA LYS A 22 12.20 10.42 9.35
C LYS A 22 11.03 9.42 9.40
N ALA A 23 11.09 8.36 8.61
CA ALA A 23 10.10 7.27 8.66
C ALA A 23 10.11 6.58 10.04
N ILE A 24 11.29 6.21 10.55
CA ILE A 24 11.44 5.58 11.87
C ILE A 24 11.05 6.53 12.99
N GLU A 25 11.47 7.80 12.93
CA GLU A 25 11.09 8.83 13.90
C GLU A 25 9.58 9.03 13.98
N GLY A 26 8.85 8.96 12.86
CA GLY A 26 7.40 9.02 12.80
C GLY A 26 6.71 7.86 13.54
N VAL A 27 7.34 6.67 13.51
CA VAL A 27 6.88 5.53 14.31
C VAL A 27 7.24 5.73 15.79
N PHE A 28 8.45 6.21 16.10
CA PHE A 28 8.87 6.47 17.48
C PHE A 28 8.07 7.58 18.18
N LEU A 29 7.48 8.48 17.39
CA LEU A 29 6.60 9.54 17.89
C LEU A 29 5.30 8.98 18.49
N GLN A 30 4.89 7.75 18.17
CA GLN A 30 3.58 7.21 18.52
C GLN A 30 3.38 7.05 20.03
N LYS A 31 2.33 7.65 20.54
CA LYS A 31 1.85 7.53 21.93
C LYS A 31 0.72 6.51 22.00
N THR A 32 0.97 5.36 22.61
CA THR A 32 -0.02 4.27 22.73
C THR A 32 -0.03 3.70 24.12
N ASN A 33 -1.19 3.18 24.54
CA ASN A 33 -1.35 2.42 25.79
C ASN A 33 -1.10 0.91 25.58
N PHE A 34 -0.59 0.52 24.43
CA PHE A 34 -0.26 -0.85 24.06
C PHE A 34 1.17 -0.95 23.48
N PRO A 35 1.80 -2.14 23.55
CA PRO A 35 3.12 -2.36 22.99
C PRO A 35 3.07 -2.43 21.47
N ILE A 36 4.12 -1.92 20.82
CA ILE A 36 4.34 -1.90 19.38
C ILE A 36 5.60 -2.72 19.07
N GLU A 37 5.60 -3.48 17.98
CA GLU A 37 6.82 -3.89 17.31
C GLU A 37 7.00 -3.12 16.00
N LEU A 38 8.20 -2.67 15.71
CA LEU A 38 8.60 -2.10 14.42
C LEU A 38 9.51 -3.10 13.71
N ILE A 39 9.05 -3.63 12.59
CA ILE A 39 9.78 -4.60 11.78
C ILE A 39 10.30 -3.89 10.53
N ILE A 40 11.62 -3.70 10.45
CA ILE A 40 12.27 -3.03 9.33
C ILE A 40 13.00 -4.07 8.49
N ALA A 41 12.63 -4.17 7.20
CA ALA A 41 13.25 -5.05 6.22
C ALA A 41 14.00 -4.22 5.17
N ASN A 42 15.34 -4.18 5.30
CA ASN A 42 16.23 -3.54 4.35
C ASN A 42 16.59 -4.53 3.25
N ASP A 43 16.15 -4.25 2.03
CA ASP A 43 16.32 -5.13 0.87
C ASP A 43 17.72 -5.00 0.22
N CYS A 44 18.78 -5.09 1.04
CA CYS A 44 20.17 -4.93 0.60
C CYS A 44 20.43 -3.56 -0.04
N SER A 45 20.06 -2.48 0.66
CA SER A 45 20.29 -1.10 0.18
C SER A 45 21.76 -0.87 -0.17
N PRO A 46 22.04 -0.22 -1.32
CA PRO A 46 23.40 0.06 -1.77
C PRO A 46 24.01 1.36 -1.20
N ASP A 47 23.19 2.15 -0.50
CA ASP A 47 23.52 3.43 0.12
C ASP A 47 23.69 3.32 1.64
N ASN A 48 23.76 4.44 2.36
CA ASN A 48 23.94 4.46 3.82
C ASN A 48 22.67 4.14 4.63
N THR A 49 21.61 3.60 4.02
CA THR A 49 20.37 3.25 4.71
C THR A 49 20.64 2.33 5.91
N ASP A 50 21.52 1.35 5.78
CA ASP A 50 21.85 0.38 6.85
C ASP A 50 22.44 1.06 8.09
N GLU A 51 23.43 1.92 7.89
CA GLU A 51 24.11 2.66 8.95
C GLU A 51 23.15 3.60 9.68
N ILE A 52 22.30 4.31 8.93
CA ILE A 52 21.28 5.22 9.49
C ILE A 52 20.28 4.45 10.34
N VAL A 53 19.76 3.31 9.85
CA VAL A 53 18.83 2.49 10.61
C VAL A 53 19.49 2.02 11.91
N LYS A 54 20.72 1.47 11.87
CA LYS A 54 21.44 0.98 13.06
C LYS A 54 21.66 2.07 14.10
N GLU A 55 21.87 3.32 13.70
CA GLU A 55 22.03 4.43 14.63
C GLU A 55 20.70 4.88 15.23
N ILE A 56 19.65 5.00 14.42
CA ILE A 56 18.36 5.53 14.92
C ILE A 56 17.64 4.54 15.85
N ILE A 57 17.73 3.23 15.59
CA ILE A 57 17.06 2.22 16.43
C ILE A 57 17.62 2.14 17.85
N LYS A 58 18.84 2.63 18.11
CA LYS A 58 19.39 2.77 19.48
C LYS A 58 18.58 3.72 20.34
N LYS A 59 17.77 4.61 19.73
CA LYS A 59 16.93 5.60 20.39
C LYS A 59 15.48 5.14 20.54
N SER A 60 15.18 3.85 20.29
CA SER A 60 13.82 3.32 20.35
C SER A 60 13.18 3.59 21.72
N PRO A 61 11.94 4.12 21.77
CA PRO A 61 11.17 4.21 22.99
C PRO A 61 10.91 2.84 23.62
N SER A 62 10.78 2.78 24.95
CA SER A 62 10.66 1.52 25.70
C SER A 62 9.40 0.69 25.36
N ASN A 63 8.36 1.32 24.82
CA ASN A 63 7.12 0.66 24.38
C ASN A 63 7.17 0.16 22.93
N ILE A 64 8.30 0.38 22.21
CA ILE A 64 8.49 -0.05 20.81
C ILE A 64 9.65 -1.03 20.74
N GLN A 65 9.37 -2.28 20.42
CA GLN A 65 10.39 -3.29 20.12
C GLN A 65 10.78 -3.21 18.65
N VAL A 66 12.04 -2.93 18.34
CA VAL A 66 12.53 -2.88 16.96
C VAL A 66 13.14 -4.22 16.57
N LYS A 67 12.71 -4.74 15.41
CA LYS A 67 13.29 -5.91 14.73
C LYS A 67 13.83 -5.42 13.39
N TYR A 68 15.14 -5.34 13.25
CA TYR A 68 15.81 -4.92 12.02
C TYR A 68 16.50 -6.08 11.33
N THR A 69 16.24 -6.23 10.04
CA THR A 69 16.91 -7.19 9.17
C THR A 69 17.39 -6.50 7.90
N LYS A 70 18.68 -6.61 7.59
CA LYS A 70 19.25 -6.35 6.27
C LYS A 70 19.40 -7.67 5.55
N HIS A 71 18.78 -7.81 4.39
CA HIS A 71 18.95 -8.99 3.55
C HIS A 71 20.34 -9.01 2.93
N GLU A 72 20.91 -10.19 2.75
CA GLU A 72 22.22 -10.38 2.11
C GLU A 72 22.19 -10.07 0.61
N ILE A 73 21.02 -10.30 -0.01
CA ILE A 73 20.77 -10.01 -1.43
C ILE A 73 19.46 -9.25 -1.58
N ASN A 74 19.37 -8.44 -2.62
CA ASN A 74 18.11 -7.78 -2.97
C ASN A 74 17.08 -8.82 -3.43
N LYS A 75 15.99 -8.96 -2.69
CA LYS A 75 14.88 -9.90 -2.97
C LYS A 75 13.86 -9.32 -3.95
N GLY A 76 13.81 -8.00 -4.07
CA GLY A 76 12.78 -7.26 -4.77
C GLY A 76 11.61 -6.86 -3.87
N MET A 77 10.86 -5.86 -4.32
CA MET A 77 9.82 -5.20 -3.55
C MET A 77 8.79 -6.19 -2.96
N ILE A 78 8.21 -7.06 -3.79
CA ILE A 78 7.13 -7.96 -3.32
C ILE A 78 7.64 -9.07 -2.40
N PRO A 79 8.73 -9.79 -2.69
CA PRO A 79 9.27 -10.76 -1.74
C PRO A 79 9.69 -10.13 -0.41
N ASN A 80 10.23 -8.90 -0.40
CA ASN A 80 10.56 -8.19 0.83
C ASN A 80 9.28 -7.78 1.60
N PHE A 81 8.24 -7.32 0.90
CA PHE A 81 6.93 -7.02 1.48
C PHE A 81 6.27 -8.26 2.12
N ILE A 82 6.29 -9.41 1.43
CA ILE A 82 5.78 -10.68 1.98
C ILE A 82 6.58 -11.09 3.21
N TRP A 83 7.92 -10.98 3.13
CA TRP A 83 8.80 -11.35 4.23
C TRP A 83 8.47 -10.55 5.50
N VAL A 84 8.37 -9.22 5.40
CA VAL A 84 8.07 -8.38 6.57
C VAL A 84 6.67 -8.66 7.13
N TYR A 85 5.70 -8.94 6.26
CA TYR A 85 4.36 -9.35 6.67
C TYR A 85 4.38 -10.63 7.51
N GLN A 86 5.16 -11.63 7.09
CA GLN A 86 5.29 -12.92 7.78
C GLN A 86 6.01 -12.83 9.14
N GLN A 87 6.78 -11.76 9.38
CA GLN A 87 7.41 -11.53 10.68
C GLN A 87 6.47 -10.91 11.72
N ALA A 88 5.34 -10.35 11.29
CA ALA A 88 4.40 -9.65 12.15
C ALA A 88 3.72 -10.61 13.16
N GLN A 89 3.65 -10.20 14.42
CA GLN A 89 3.05 -10.95 15.53
C GLN A 89 1.86 -10.21 16.17
N GLY A 90 1.67 -8.94 15.83
CA GLY A 90 0.59 -8.11 16.37
C GLY A 90 -0.79 -8.57 15.92
N LYS A 91 -1.80 -8.27 16.72
CA LYS A 91 -3.22 -8.41 16.36
C LYS A 91 -3.59 -7.50 15.17
N TYR A 92 -2.88 -6.38 15.06
CA TYR A 92 -3.00 -5.41 13.98
C TYR A 92 -1.67 -5.23 13.26
N ILE A 93 -1.76 -4.91 11.97
CA ILE A 93 -0.60 -4.48 11.17
C ILE A 93 -0.85 -3.04 10.72
N ALA A 94 0.18 -2.20 10.85
CA ALA A 94 0.27 -0.88 10.27
C ALA A 94 1.42 -0.85 9.25
N ILE A 95 1.26 -0.12 8.14
CA ILE A 95 2.31 0.03 7.14
C ILE A 95 2.90 1.44 7.21
N CYS A 96 4.22 1.53 7.27
CA CYS A 96 4.98 2.77 7.10
C CYS A 96 6.20 2.46 6.24
N GLU A 97 6.16 2.81 4.97
CA GLU A 97 7.28 2.58 4.05
C GLU A 97 8.44 3.54 4.37
N GLY A 98 9.68 3.14 4.06
CA GLY A 98 10.88 3.89 4.48
C GLY A 98 11.06 5.25 3.80
N ASP A 99 10.27 5.58 2.78
CA ASP A 99 10.24 6.87 2.08
C ASP A 99 9.12 7.81 2.56
N ASP A 100 8.18 7.32 3.39
CA ASP A 100 7.07 8.09 3.94
C ASP A 100 7.22 8.31 5.45
N TYR A 101 6.37 9.12 6.07
CA TYR A 101 6.43 9.32 7.53
C TYR A 101 5.12 9.75 8.16
N TRP A 102 4.91 9.34 9.41
CA TRP A 102 3.76 9.75 10.21
C TRP A 102 4.02 11.07 10.96
N THR A 103 2.97 11.86 11.15
CA THR A 103 3.04 13.18 11.77
C THR A 103 2.13 13.35 12.98
N ASP A 104 1.10 12.51 13.14
CA ASP A 104 0.20 12.54 14.31
C ASP A 104 0.67 11.48 15.33
N GLU A 105 1.06 11.92 16.52
CA GLU A 105 1.53 11.06 17.60
C GLU A 105 0.47 10.09 18.13
N ASN A 106 -0.80 10.34 17.86
CA ASN A 106 -1.92 9.52 18.29
C ASN A 106 -2.54 8.67 17.16
N LYS A 107 -1.88 8.62 15.99
CA LYS A 107 -2.40 7.89 14.83
C LYS A 107 -2.75 6.45 15.16
N LEU A 108 -1.81 5.69 15.70
CA LEU A 108 -2.01 4.27 16.02
C LEU A 108 -3.08 4.08 17.11
N GLN A 109 -3.07 4.91 18.16
CA GLN A 109 -4.06 4.83 19.22
C GLN A 109 -5.48 5.02 18.67
N LYS A 110 -5.71 6.09 17.89
CA LYS A 110 -7.02 6.40 17.29
C LYS A 110 -7.55 5.27 16.41
N GLN A 111 -6.68 4.72 15.55
CA GLN A 111 -7.07 3.69 14.59
C GLN A 111 -7.34 2.34 15.26
N VAL A 112 -6.52 1.97 16.25
CA VAL A 112 -6.70 0.72 17.00
C VAL A 112 -7.93 0.80 17.89
N ASP A 113 -8.14 1.89 18.63
CA ASP A 113 -9.34 2.09 19.47
C ASP A 113 -10.61 1.95 18.64
N PHE A 114 -10.62 2.54 17.42
CA PHE A 114 -11.75 2.38 16.51
C PHE A 114 -11.97 0.91 16.14
N LEU A 115 -10.92 0.21 15.72
CA LEU A 115 -11.04 -1.20 15.34
C LEU A 115 -11.43 -2.10 16.52
N GLU A 116 -10.94 -1.84 17.74
CA GLU A 116 -11.35 -2.60 18.93
C GLU A 116 -12.85 -2.42 19.23
N GLN A 117 -13.38 -1.23 19.08
CA GLN A 117 -14.79 -0.91 19.33
C GLN A 117 -15.72 -1.33 18.20
N ASN A 118 -15.19 -1.60 16.99
CA ASN A 118 -15.98 -1.88 15.80
C ASN A 118 -15.51 -3.19 15.14
N PRO A 119 -15.94 -4.36 15.62
CA PRO A 119 -15.47 -5.67 15.13
C PRO A 119 -15.88 -5.97 13.68
N ASP A 120 -16.85 -5.27 13.11
CA ASP A 120 -17.29 -5.36 11.72
C ASP A 120 -16.39 -4.57 10.74
N TYR A 121 -15.36 -3.86 11.26
CA TYR A 121 -14.33 -3.24 10.45
C TYR A 121 -13.03 -4.06 10.48
N SER A 122 -12.46 -4.26 9.30
CA SER A 122 -11.18 -4.98 9.14
C SER A 122 -10.00 -4.05 8.85
N ILE A 123 -10.28 -2.85 8.30
CA ILE A 123 -9.30 -1.84 7.92
C ILE A 123 -9.71 -0.50 8.50
N SER A 124 -8.72 0.28 8.94
CA SER A 124 -8.83 1.70 9.19
C SER A 124 -7.71 2.43 8.44
N CYS A 125 -8.04 3.50 7.74
CA CYS A 125 -7.10 4.34 7.02
C CYS A 125 -7.45 5.82 7.19
N HIS A 126 -6.57 6.70 6.73
CA HIS A 126 -6.76 8.14 6.88
C HIS A 126 -6.22 8.91 5.67
N ASN A 127 -6.56 10.18 5.60
CA ASN A 127 -6.03 11.10 4.59
C ASN A 127 -4.55 11.43 4.85
N VAL A 128 -3.86 11.93 3.82
CA VAL A 128 -2.42 12.21 3.87
C VAL A 128 -2.11 13.60 3.31
N PHE A 129 -1.02 14.20 3.78
CA PHE A 129 -0.36 15.30 3.09
C PHE A 129 0.47 14.73 1.93
N LEU A 130 0.65 15.51 0.87
CA LEU A 130 1.56 15.19 -0.23
C LEU A 130 2.81 16.05 -0.14
N LEU A 131 3.99 15.42 -0.30
CA LEU A 131 5.26 16.12 -0.36
C LEU A 131 5.93 15.87 -1.71
N ASN A 132 6.08 16.93 -2.50
CA ASN A 132 6.78 16.90 -3.78
C ASN A 132 8.04 17.78 -3.71
N GLY A 133 9.23 17.14 -3.69
CA GLY A 133 10.45 17.84 -3.30
C GLY A 133 10.29 18.42 -1.90
N ASP A 134 10.43 19.76 -1.77
CA ASP A 134 10.26 20.47 -0.50
C ASP A 134 8.86 21.09 -0.32
N THR A 135 7.96 20.90 -1.31
CA THR A 135 6.63 21.49 -1.29
C THR A 135 5.63 20.55 -0.65
N LEU A 136 5.16 20.91 0.55
CA LEU A 136 4.09 20.20 1.24
C LEU A 136 2.74 20.74 0.79
N SER A 137 1.88 19.88 0.25
CA SER A 137 0.50 20.20 -0.12
C SER A 137 -0.49 19.63 0.88
N SER A 138 -1.45 20.46 1.27
CA SER A 138 -2.63 20.01 2.00
C SER A 138 -3.70 19.43 1.08
N GLU A 139 -3.63 19.65 -0.23
CA GLU A 139 -4.54 19.04 -1.20
C GLU A 139 -4.06 17.61 -1.50
N SER A 140 -4.94 16.65 -1.25
CA SER A 140 -4.72 15.24 -1.53
C SER A 140 -5.72 14.77 -2.59
N PRO A 141 -5.36 13.86 -3.51
CA PRO A 141 -6.32 13.24 -4.41
C PRO A 141 -7.44 12.52 -3.64
N TYR A 142 -7.15 12.09 -2.42
CA TYR A 142 -8.13 11.44 -1.54
C TYR A 142 -9.17 12.41 -0.96
N ASP A 143 -8.93 13.73 -0.94
CA ASP A 143 -9.90 14.75 -0.48
C ASP A 143 -11.15 14.78 -1.36
N LYS A 144 -10.99 14.59 -2.68
CA LYS A 144 -12.08 14.65 -3.66
C LYS A 144 -12.73 13.28 -3.89
N GLU A 145 -12.00 12.24 -3.62
CA GLU A 145 -12.40 10.87 -3.93
C GLU A 145 -13.07 10.17 -2.75
N ASN A 146 -12.72 10.54 -1.52
CA ASN A 146 -13.25 9.94 -0.30
C ASN A 146 -14.22 10.89 0.38
N THR A 147 -15.51 10.75 0.00
CA THR A 147 -16.63 11.57 0.53
C THR A 147 -17.40 10.85 1.64
N GLN A 148 -17.01 9.61 1.97
CA GLN A 148 -17.64 8.78 3.00
C GLN A 148 -16.60 8.44 4.06
N ASP A 149 -17.07 8.12 5.26
CA ASP A 149 -16.21 7.66 6.36
C ASP A 149 -16.12 6.14 6.44
N THR A 150 -16.97 5.44 5.70
CA THR A 150 -17.08 3.98 5.65
C THR A 150 -17.14 3.48 4.22
N TYR A 151 -16.27 2.55 3.90
CA TYR A 151 -16.19 1.90 2.60
C TYR A 151 -16.26 0.38 2.73
N THR A 152 -16.52 -0.28 1.61
CA THR A 152 -16.65 -1.73 1.48
C THR A 152 -15.63 -2.30 0.51
N LEU A 153 -15.57 -3.63 0.43
CA LEU A 153 -14.80 -4.34 -0.60
C LEU A 153 -15.22 -3.91 -2.02
N ASP A 154 -16.52 -3.67 -2.25
CA ASP A 154 -17.04 -3.26 -3.56
C ASP A 154 -16.49 -1.88 -3.98
N ASP A 155 -16.40 -0.94 -3.03
CA ASP A 155 -15.82 0.39 -3.26
C ASP A 155 -14.32 0.28 -3.58
N LEU A 156 -13.59 -0.52 -2.80
CA LEU A 156 -12.15 -0.73 -3.00
C LEU A 156 -11.85 -1.43 -4.34
N ALA A 157 -12.72 -2.34 -4.80
CA ALA A 157 -12.58 -2.99 -6.09
C ALA A 157 -12.79 -2.01 -7.27
N CYS A 158 -13.60 -0.95 -7.08
CA CYS A 158 -13.79 0.09 -8.09
C CYS A 158 -12.55 0.99 -8.26
N ARG A 159 -11.83 1.25 -7.16
CA ARG A 159 -10.64 2.12 -7.11
C ARG A 159 -9.85 1.92 -5.82
N ASN A 160 -8.55 2.16 -5.85
CA ASN A 160 -7.77 2.18 -4.62
C ASN A 160 -8.06 3.46 -3.83
N ILE A 161 -8.67 3.30 -2.65
CA ILE A 161 -9.08 4.39 -1.75
C ILE A 161 -8.19 4.48 -0.50
N VAL A 162 -7.24 3.57 -0.35
CA VAL A 162 -6.40 3.42 0.85
C VAL A 162 -4.98 3.89 0.56
N PRO A 163 -4.54 5.03 1.12
CA PRO A 163 -3.12 5.39 1.10
C PRO A 163 -2.32 4.39 1.93
N THR A 164 -1.31 3.73 1.37
CA THR A 164 -0.55 2.63 2.00
C THR A 164 -0.04 2.96 3.39
N LEU A 165 0.61 4.13 3.55
CA LEU A 165 1.20 4.58 4.82
C LEU A 165 0.15 4.94 5.89
N SER A 166 -1.12 5.04 5.51
CA SER A 166 -2.21 5.44 6.41
C SER A 166 -2.85 4.26 7.12
N VAL A 167 -2.64 3.05 6.64
CA VAL A 167 -3.45 1.90 6.99
C VAL A 167 -3.08 1.27 8.33
N VAL A 168 -4.10 0.85 9.09
CA VAL A 168 -4.04 -0.15 10.15
C VAL A 168 -5.13 -1.17 9.87
N TYR A 169 -4.79 -2.46 9.92
CA TYR A 169 -5.74 -3.52 9.63
C TYR A 169 -5.57 -4.72 10.56
N ARG A 170 -6.62 -5.53 10.70
CA ARG A 170 -6.58 -6.77 11.46
C ARG A 170 -5.63 -7.75 10.79
N HIS A 171 -4.74 -8.35 11.57
CA HIS A 171 -3.80 -9.33 11.06
C HIS A 171 -4.50 -10.67 10.81
N PHE A 172 -4.35 -11.21 9.61
CA PHE A 172 -4.84 -12.51 9.21
C PHE A 172 -3.71 -13.30 8.54
N ASN A 173 -3.69 -14.62 8.72
CA ASN A 173 -2.79 -15.45 7.93
C ASN A 173 -3.24 -15.46 6.47
N ILE A 174 -2.36 -15.06 5.57
CA ILE A 174 -2.59 -15.01 4.12
C ILE A 174 -1.60 -15.93 3.42
N ASN A 175 -2.11 -16.89 2.66
CA ASN A 175 -1.32 -17.65 1.70
C ASN A 175 -1.28 -16.85 0.41
N PHE A 176 -0.15 -16.18 0.16
CA PHE A 176 0.03 -15.38 -1.06
C PHE A 176 0.11 -16.31 -2.27
N PRO A 177 -0.76 -16.14 -3.29
CA PRO A 177 -0.73 -16.96 -4.49
C PRO A 177 0.47 -16.60 -5.39
N ASP A 178 0.87 -17.54 -6.28
CA ASP A 178 2.06 -17.38 -7.13
C ASP A 178 2.06 -16.09 -7.94
N TRP A 179 0.90 -15.68 -8.47
CA TRP A 179 0.80 -14.44 -9.24
C TRP A 179 1.15 -13.18 -8.44
N PHE A 180 0.97 -13.22 -7.11
CA PHE A 180 1.28 -12.08 -6.25
C PHE A 180 2.78 -11.76 -6.25
N PHE A 181 3.67 -12.75 -6.36
CA PHE A 181 5.12 -12.55 -6.40
C PHE A 181 5.59 -11.75 -7.62
N SER A 182 4.79 -11.71 -8.69
CA SER A 182 5.03 -10.87 -9.87
C SER A 182 4.15 -9.62 -9.91
N SER A 183 3.36 -9.37 -8.88
CA SER A 183 2.49 -8.20 -8.80
C SER A 183 3.32 -6.91 -8.79
N PRO A 184 2.90 -5.86 -9.49
CA PRO A 184 3.55 -4.55 -9.42
C PRO A 184 3.18 -3.78 -8.16
N LEU A 185 2.11 -4.19 -7.45
CA LEU A 185 1.59 -3.59 -6.22
C LEU A 185 1.42 -4.68 -5.15
N GLY A 186 1.90 -4.43 -3.94
CA GLY A 186 1.69 -5.31 -2.79
C GLY A 186 0.47 -4.92 -1.96
N ASP A 187 0.26 -3.64 -1.78
CA ASP A 187 -0.75 -3.04 -0.93
C ASP A 187 -2.19 -3.26 -1.45
N TYR A 188 -2.48 -2.91 -2.69
CA TYR A 188 -3.83 -2.97 -3.23
C TYR A 188 -4.45 -4.37 -3.21
N PRO A 189 -3.79 -5.44 -3.69
CA PRO A 189 -4.31 -6.80 -3.54
C PRO A 189 -4.47 -7.23 -2.08
N LEU A 190 -3.51 -6.87 -1.22
CA LEU A 190 -3.59 -7.17 0.21
C LEU A 190 -4.82 -6.52 0.84
N MET A 191 -5.08 -5.24 0.56
CA MET A 191 -6.25 -4.54 1.11
C MET A 191 -7.56 -5.17 0.64
N LEU A 192 -7.65 -5.64 -0.61
CA LEU A 192 -8.82 -6.38 -1.10
C LEU A 192 -9.06 -7.67 -0.31
N TRP A 193 -8.01 -8.44 0.02
CA TRP A 193 -8.16 -9.65 0.84
C TRP A 193 -8.58 -9.34 2.27
N ILE A 194 -8.05 -8.27 2.87
CA ILE A 194 -8.46 -7.85 4.21
C ILE A 194 -9.91 -7.35 4.22
N ALA A 195 -10.30 -6.56 3.21
CA ALA A 195 -11.65 -6.00 3.09
C ALA A 195 -12.76 -7.04 2.88
N GLN A 196 -12.44 -8.29 2.49
CA GLN A 196 -13.40 -9.40 2.50
C GLN A 196 -13.95 -9.71 3.91
N ARG A 197 -13.24 -9.30 4.95
CA ARG A 197 -13.52 -9.68 6.34
C ARG A 197 -14.19 -8.58 7.15
N GLY A 198 -14.41 -7.41 6.54
CA GLY A 198 -15.05 -6.29 7.21
C GLY A 198 -14.97 -5.00 6.43
N LYS A 199 -15.63 -3.99 6.95
CA LYS A 199 -15.66 -2.65 6.38
C LYS A 199 -14.31 -1.93 6.52
N ILE A 200 -14.18 -0.83 5.82
CA ILE A 200 -13.03 0.07 5.83
C ILE A 200 -13.47 1.39 6.46
N LYS A 201 -12.85 1.80 7.56
CA LYS A 201 -12.99 3.13 8.14
C LYS A 201 -12.01 4.08 7.49
N TYR A 202 -12.50 5.22 7.04
CA TYR A 202 -11.68 6.33 6.57
C TYR A 202 -11.79 7.51 7.53
N PHE A 203 -10.63 8.03 7.98
CA PHE A 203 -10.54 9.27 8.76
C PHE A 203 -10.10 10.41 7.83
N GLU A 204 -10.80 11.54 7.86
CA GLU A 204 -10.45 12.72 7.07
C GLU A 204 -9.16 13.41 7.53
N ASN A 205 -8.76 13.17 8.80
CA ASN A 205 -7.55 13.73 9.38
C ASN A 205 -6.32 13.30 8.58
N LYS A 206 -5.42 14.23 8.27
CA LYS A 206 -4.13 13.94 7.66
C LYS A 206 -3.11 13.66 8.76
N MET A 207 -2.76 12.38 8.94
CA MET A 207 -1.88 11.92 10.03
C MET A 207 -0.52 11.43 9.52
N ALA A 208 -0.24 11.57 8.22
CA ALA A 208 1.01 11.16 7.59
C ALA A 208 1.32 12.00 6.35
N VAL A 209 2.55 11.92 5.88
CA VAL A 209 3.04 12.57 4.65
C VAL A 209 3.49 11.51 3.67
N TYR A 210 2.87 11.53 2.49
CA TYR A 210 3.24 10.72 1.33
C TYR A 210 4.22 11.50 0.46
N ARG A 211 5.45 10.97 0.26
CA ARG A 211 6.41 11.56 -0.64
C ARG A 211 6.17 11.12 -2.08
N GLN A 212 5.94 12.11 -2.95
CA GLN A 212 5.77 11.87 -4.38
C GLN A 212 7.13 11.79 -5.08
N ASN A 213 7.18 11.00 -6.15
CA ASN A 213 8.33 10.88 -7.05
C ASN A 213 9.62 10.33 -6.41
N VAL A 214 9.54 9.62 -5.27
CA VAL A 214 10.70 9.03 -4.60
C VAL A 214 10.63 7.51 -4.56
N GLY A 215 9.67 6.81 -4.32
CA GLY A 215 9.61 5.34 -4.15
C GLY A 215 9.87 4.52 -5.41
N VAL A 216 9.87 3.22 -5.24
CA VAL A 216 10.11 2.23 -6.32
C VAL A 216 9.07 2.33 -7.43
N TRP A 217 7.85 2.76 -7.10
CA TRP A 217 6.75 2.95 -8.05
C TRP A 217 6.90 4.24 -8.86
N SER A 218 7.46 5.29 -8.24
CA SER A 218 7.60 6.61 -8.85
C SER A 218 8.69 6.62 -9.93
N GLY A 219 8.37 7.16 -11.09
CA GLY A 219 9.35 7.35 -12.18
C GLY A 219 9.66 6.10 -13.01
N LYS A 220 9.14 4.93 -12.70
CA LYS A 220 9.29 3.74 -13.55
C LYS A 220 8.21 3.69 -14.63
N LYS A 221 8.59 3.22 -15.83
CA LYS A 221 7.62 2.89 -16.88
C LYS A 221 6.69 1.79 -16.34
N ILE A 222 5.38 2.05 -16.39
CA ILE A 222 4.36 1.10 -15.95
C ILE A 222 4.48 -0.22 -16.72
N ASN A 223 4.67 -1.32 -16.02
CA ASN A 223 4.60 -2.65 -16.60
C ASN A 223 3.14 -3.12 -16.66
N TYR A 224 2.46 -2.79 -17.74
CA TYR A 224 1.06 -3.12 -17.93
C TYR A 224 0.79 -4.63 -17.92
N GLU A 225 1.71 -5.45 -18.40
CA GLU A 225 1.56 -6.91 -18.37
C GLU A 225 1.42 -7.45 -16.95
N ASN A 226 2.27 -6.99 -16.04
CA ASN A 226 2.19 -7.38 -14.63
C ASN A 226 0.92 -6.83 -13.95
N ILE A 227 0.48 -5.61 -14.30
CA ILE A 227 -0.80 -5.08 -13.84
C ILE A 227 -1.96 -5.97 -14.28
N PHE A 228 -1.96 -6.38 -15.53
CA PHE A 228 -3.05 -7.24 -16.05
C PHE A 228 -3.04 -8.62 -15.41
N LYS A 229 -1.86 -9.23 -15.20
CA LYS A 229 -1.73 -10.50 -14.46
C LYS A 229 -2.25 -10.38 -13.03
N MET A 230 -1.94 -9.28 -12.34
CA MET A 230 -2.46 -8.99 -10.99
C MET A 230 -3.99 -8.93 -11.01
N PHE A 231 -4.59 -8.15 -11.94
CA PHE A 231 -6.05 -8.08 -12.04
C PHE A 231 -6.68 -9.42 -12.42
N ASP A 232 -6.07 -10.21 -13.30
CA ASP A 232 -6.56 -11.54 -13.65
C ASP A 232 -6.56 -12.48 -12.45
N GLY A 233 -5.50 -12.44 -11.64
CA GLY A 233 -5.42 -13.17 -10.38
C GLY A 233 -6.48 -12.73 -9.37
N LEU A 234 -6.73 -11.43 -9.22
CA LEU A 234 -7.77 -10.89 -8.38
C LEU A 234 -9.19 -11.26 -8.88
N ILE A 235 -9.44 -11.15 -10.19
CA ILE A 235 -10.72 -11.52 -10.80
C ILE A 235 -11.02 -13.01 -10.60
N GLU A 236 -10.02 -13.88 -10.68
CA GLU A 236 -10.19 -15.30 -10.41
C GLU A 236 -10.41 -15.55 -8.91
N HIS A 237 -9.67 -14.87 -8.03
CA HIS A 237 -9.87 -14.97 -6.57
C HIS A 237 -11.31 -14.59 -6.17
N PHE A 238 -11.87 -13.55 -6.77
CA PHE A 238 -13.22 -13.06 -6.49
C PHE A 238 -14.27 -13.59 -7.47
N LYS A 239 -14.04 -14.72 -8.14
CA LYS A 239 -14.93 -15.24 -9.20
C LYS A 239 -16.38 -15.47 -8.75
N ASP A 240 -16.58 -15.83 -7.48
CA ASP A 240 -17.89 -16.11 -6.89
C ASP A 240 -18.63 -14.84 -6.39
N ASN A 241 -17.93 -13.71 -6.30
CA ASN A 241 -18.54 -12.40 -6.01
C ASN A 241 -18.70 -11.59 -7.31
N SER A 242 -19.88 -11.63 -7.89
CA SER A 242 -20.16 -11.02 -9.20
C SER A 242 -19.93 -9.51 -9.22
N THR A 243 -20.25 -8.80 -8.14
CA THR A 243 -20.08 -7.33 -8.02
C THR A 243 -18.60 -6.96 -8.00
N VAL A 244 -17.83 -7.54 -7.07
CA VAL A 244 -16.40 -7.30 -6.96
C VAL A 244 -15.67 -7.67 -8.25
N LYS A 245 -15.97 -8.84 -8.83
CA LYS A 245 -15.42 -9.29 -10.10
C LYS A 245 -15.66 -8.28 -11.24
N ASN A 246 -16.88 -7.74 -11.35
CA ASN A 246 -17.20 -6.76 -12.39
C ASN A 246 -16.48 -5.42 -12.13
N ASN A 247 -16.39 -4.98 -10.87
CA ASN A 247 -15.68 -3.78 -10.48
C ASN A 247 -14.17 -3.90 -10.81
N LEU A 248 -13.55 -5.04 -10.51
CA LEU A 248 -12.14 -5.32 -10.86
C LEU A 248 -11.92 -5.35 -12.38
N LYS A 249 -12.84 -5.93 -13.17
CA LYS A 249 -12.78 -5.86 -14.63
C LYS A 249 -12.84 -4.42 -15.14
N ASN A 250 -13.75 -3.61 -14.59
CA ASN A 250 -13.86 -2.20 -14.94
C ASN A 250 -12.59 -1.42 -14.54
N HIS A 251 -12.00 -1.74 -13.40
CA HIS A 251 -10.75 -1.13 -12.94
C HIS A 251 -9.58 -1.54 -13.86
N LYS A 252 -9.43 -2.83 -14.22
CA LYS A 252 -8.47 -3.31 -15.22
C LYS A 252 -8.62 -2.56 -16.55
N ASN A 253 -9.86 -2.34 -17.01
CA ASN A 253 -10.14 -1.63 -18.26
C ASN A 253 -9.62 -0.18 -18.26
N LYS A 254 -9.55 0.49 -17.10
CA LYS A 254 -8.93 1.83 -17.00
C LYS A 254 -7.44 1.77 -17.35
N TYR A 255 -6.72 0.75 -16.86
CA TYR A 255 -5.31 0.54 -17.21
C TYR A 255 -5.11 0.13 -18.68
N ILE A 256 -6.00 -0.70 -19.22
CA ILE A 256 -5.97 -1.03 -20.66
C ILE A 256 -6.13 0.24 -21.50
N LYS A 257 -7.10 1.11 -21.16
CA LYS A 257 -7.28 2.40 -21.84
C LYS A 257 -6.04 3.28 -21.73
N ALA A 258 -5.45 3.41 -20.54
CA ALA A 258 -4.25 4.21 -20.32
C ALA A 258 -3.07 3.69 -21.15
N MET A 259 -2.88 2.36 -21.22
CA MET A 259 -1.87 1.73 -22.06
C MET A 259 -2.09 2.06 -23.54
N LEU A 260 -3.31 1.89 -24.04
CA LEU A 260 -3.63 2.14 -25.45
C LEU A 260 -3.45 3.60 -25.83
N TYR A 261 -3.80 4.54 -24.92
CA TYR A 261 -3.61 5.97 -25.15
C TYR A 261 -2.15 6.41 -25.21
N SER A 262 -1.22 5.59 -24.73
CA SER A 262 0.23 5.84 -24.81
C SER A 262 0.89 5.26 -26.07
N LYS A 263 0.14 4.57 -26.94
CA LYS A 263 0.64 3.84 -28.12
C LYS A 263 0.19 4.46 -29.42
N SER A 264 0.96 4.22 -30.50
CA SER A 264 0.56 4.56 -31.85
C SER A 264 -0.55 3.64 -32.38
N PHE A 265 -1.26 4.09 -33.42
CA PHE A 265 -2.33 3.32 -34.05
C PHE A 265 -1.93 1.90 -34.48
N SER A 266 -0.75 1.75 -35.10
CA SER A 266 -0.25 0.44 -35.54
C SER A 266 0.08 -0.51 -34.38
N GLU A 267 0.50 0.02 -33.22
CA GLU A 267 0.76 -0.76 -32.03
C GLU A 267 -0.54 -1.18 -31.33
N ILE A 268 -1.55 -0.29 -31.32
CA ILE A 268 -2.86 -0.58 -30.71
C ILE A 268 -3.53 -1.78 -31.36
N ILE A 269 -3.54 -1.86 -32.71
CA ILE A 269 -4.20 -2.95 -33.43
C ILE A 269 -3.56 -4.32 -33.15
N ARG A 270 -2.27 -4.34 -32.81
CA ARG A 270 -1.53 -5.57 -32.50
C ARG A 270 -1.70 -6.02 -31.05
N GLU A 271 -2.30 -5.21 -30.19
CA GLU A 271 -2.42 -5.50 -28.77
C GLU A 271 -3.43 -6.62 -28.49
N LYS A 272 -3.00 -7.61 -27.70
CA LYS A 272 -3.83 -8.73 -27.26
C LYS A 272 -5.07 -8.25 -26.49
N ASN A 273 -4.92 -7.24 -25.62
CA ASN A 273 -5.98 -6.72 -24.75
C ASN A 273 -6.98 -5.82 -25.48
N TRP A 274 -6.73 -5.51 -26.77
CA TRP A 274 -7.68 -4.78 -27.61
C TRP A 274 -9.07 -5.42 -27.64
N LYS A 275 -9.13 -6.76 -27.59
CA LYS A 275 -10.38 -7.52 -27.61
C LYS A 275 -11.23 -7.35 -26.35
N GLU A 276 -10.61 -7.00 -25.21
CA GLU A 276 -11.29 -6.82 -23.94
C GLU A 276 -12.08 -5.51 -23.83
N LEU A 277 -11.82 -4.54 -24.70
CA LEU A 277 -12.49 -3.25 -24.73
C LEU A 277 -13.84 -3.30 -25.50
N GLY A 278 -14.80 -2.52 -25.03
CA GLY A 278 -16.02 -2.25 -25.77
C GLY A 278 -15.79 -1.40 -27.02
N CYS A 279 -16.75 -1.42 -27.96
CA CYS A 279 -16.64 -0.71 -29.24
C CYS A 279 -16.36 0.79 -29.10
N ILE A 280 -17.00 1.47 -28.15
CA ILE A 280 -16.83 2.91 -27.92
C ILE A 280 -15.41 3.23 -27.44
N ASP A 281 -14.84 2.40 -26.56
CA ASP A 281 -13.49 2.60 -26.04
C ASP A 281 -12.42 2.32 -27.08
N LYS A 282 -12.66 1.33 -27.95
CA LYS A 282 -11.85 1.07 -29.14
C LYS A 282 -11.82 2.28 -30.07
N LEU A 283 -12.99 2.85 -30.35
CA LEU A 283 -13.10 4.03 -31.21
C LEU A 283 -12.38 5.25 -30.62
N LYS A 284 -12.56 5.50 -29.31
CA LYS A 284 -11.87 6.60 -28.62
C LYS A 284 -10.35 6.45 -28.62
N ALA A 285 -9.85 5.22 -28.41
CA ALA A 285 -8.40 4.95 -28.44
C ALA A 285 -7.83 5.19 -29.86
N LEU A 286 -8.55 4.74 -30.90
CA LEU A 286 -8.15 4.97 -32.30
C LEU A 286 -8.15 6.45 -32.67
N ILE A 287 -9.21 7.22 -32.32
CA ILE A 287 -9.29 8.66 -32.63
C ILE A 287 -8.14 9.43 -31.96
N LYS A 288 -7.77 9.09 -30.75
CA LYS A 288 -6.69 9.79 -30.01
C LYS A 288 -5.30 9.46 -30.54
N SER A 289 -5.13 8.32 -31.22
CA SER A 289 -3.85 7.89 -31.80
C SER A 289 -3.62 8.39 -33.23
N LEU A 290 -4.61 9.03 -33.86
CA LEU A 290 -4.52 9.79 -35.11
C LEU A 290 -4.11 11.23 -34.86
#